data_c44082b081ba5c0981a32a554b58ab78
#
_entry.id   c44082b081ba5c0981a32a554b58ab78
#
_cell.length_a   1.000
_cell.length_b   1.000
_cell.length_c   1.000
_cell.angle_alpha   90.00
_cell.angle_beta   90.00
_cell.angle_gamma   90.00
#
_symmetry.space_group_name_H-M   'P 1'
#
loop_
_entity.id
_entity.type
_entity.pdbx_description
1 polymer ?
#
loop_
_entity_poly.entity_id
_entity_poly.type
_entity_poly.pdbx_seq_one_letter_code
_entity_poly.pdbx_strand_id
1 'polypeptide(L)' 'NSLPEIQGRRVDAHLILGKSYREIARDEGVDKSAVRNSVLCGIEAMKKYLRKNL' A
#
# COMPACT_ATOMS: atom_id res chain seq x y z
N ASN A 1 2.49 -7.25 -10.80
CA ASN A 1 1.31 -6.64 -11.32
C ASN A 1 0.53 -5.88 -10.25
N SER A 2 0.56 -4.59 -10.33
CA SER A 2 -0.02 -3.73 -9.30
C SER A 2 -1.53 -3.61 -9.45
N LEU A 3 -2.23 -4.65 -9.09
CA LEU A 3 -3.68 -4.58 -9.06
C LEU A 3 -4.12 -3.71 -7.88
N PRO A 4 -5.22 -2.95 -8.03
CA PRO A 4 -5.73 -2.13 -6.95
C PRO A 4 -5.98 -2.91 -5.66
N GLU A 5 -6.36 -4.17 -5.78
CA GLU A 5 -6.58 -5.02 -4.62
C GLU A 5 -5.31 -5.22 -3.80
N ILE A 6 -4.20 -5.45 -4.49
CA ILE A 6 -2.92 -5.67 -3.82
C ILE A 6 -2.46 -4.40 -3.13
N GLN A 7 -2.62 -3.26 -3.79
CA GLN A 7 -2.27 -1.98 -3.20
C GLN A 7 -3.11 -1.71 -1.96
N GLY A 8 -4.40 -1.98 -2.03
CA GLY A 8 -5.30 -1.79 -0.91
C GLY A 8 -4.91 -2.65 0.29
N ARG A 9 -4.56 -3.90 0.05
CA ARG A 9 -4.13 -4.80 1.12
C ARG A 9 -2.88 -4.30 1.81
N ARG A 10 -1.92 -3.80 1.04
CA ARG A 10 -0.67 -3.29 1.60
C ARG A 10 -0.90 -2.03 2.43
N VAL A 11 -1.75 -1.14 1.93
CA VAL A 11 -2.10 0.06 2.68
C VAL A 11 -2.80 -0.31 3.97
N ASP A 12 -3.76 -1.22 3.90
CA ASP A 12 -4.48 -1.68 5.09
C ASP A 12 -3.53 -2.32 6.10
N ALA A 13 -2.63 -3.18 5.63
CA ALA A 13 -1.68 -3.83 6.51
C ALA A 13 -0.79 -2.82 7.22
N HIS A 14 -0.38 -1.79 6.51
CA HIS A 14 0.49 -0.77 7.07
C HIS A 14 -0.24 0.16 8.04
N LEU A 15 -1.42 0.64 7.64
CA LEU A 15 -2.15 1.65 8.42
C LEU A 15 -3.00 1.04 9.53
N ILE A 16 -3.63 -0.07 9.28
CA ILE A 16 -4.56 -0.67 10.23
C ILE A 16 -3.88 -1.68 11.14
N LEU A 17 -3.09 -2.58 10.57
CA LEU A 17 -2.41 -3.62 11.34
C LEU A 17 -1.09 -3.13 11.93
N GLY A 18 -0.62 -1.97 11.49
CA GLY A 18 0.62 -1.41 12.01
C GLY A 18 1.88 -2.14 11.56
N LYS A 19 1.80 -2.92 10.50
CA LYS A 19 2.95 -3.64 9.98
C LYS A 19 3.90 -2.70 9.26
N SER A 20 5.20 -2.91 9.46
CA SER A 20 6.20 -2.14 8.73
C SER A 20 6.33 -2.67 7.30
N TYR A 21 6.92 -1.86 6.44
CA TYR A 21 7.16 -2.29 5.06
C TYR A 21 8.00 -3.57 5.03
N ARG A 22 8.96 -3.69 5.95
CA ARG A 22 9.81 -4.85 6.03
C ARG A 22 9.01 -6.11 6.34
N GLU A 23 8.09 -6.01 7.28
CA GLU A 23 7.26 -7.14 7.66
C GLU A 23 6.34 -7.57 6.51
N ILE A 24 5.73 -6.59 5.85
CA ILE A 24 4.86 -6.87 4.70
C ILE A 24 5.67 -7.51 3.58
N ALA A 25 6.86 -6.99 3.31
CA ALA A 25 7.72 -7.54 2.26
C ALA A 25 8.11 -8.97 2.57
N ARG A 26 8.41 -9.27 3.83
CA ARG A 26 8.75 -10.63 4.25
C ARG A 26 7.57 -11.56 4.04
N ASP A 27 6.38 -11.13 4.43
CA ASP A 27 5.17 -11.96 4.30
C ASP A 27 4.86 -12.27 2.85
N GLU A 28 5.10 -11.30 1.95
CA GLU A 28 4.80 -11.48 0.54
C GLU A 28 5.97 -12.03 -0.26
N GLY A 29 7.14 -12.09 0.33
CA GLY A 29 8.33 -12.56 -0.38
C GLY A 29 8.82 -11.60 -1.45
N VAL A 30 8.67 -10.30 -1.23
CA VAL A 30 9.11 -9.27 -2.17
C VAL A 30 10.03 -8.29 -1.47
N ASP A 31 10.62 -7.37 -2.24
CA ASP A 31 11.49 -6.35 -1.69
C ASP A 31 10.70 -5.29 -0.92
N LYS A 32 11.35 -4.74 0.10
CA LYS A 32 10.78 -3.66 0.88
C LYS A 32 10.42 -2.47 -0.01
N SER A 33 11.24 -2.19 -1.00
CA SER A 33 11.00 -1.08 -1.92
C SER A 33 9.71 -1.28 -2.71
N ALA A 34 9.42 -2.50 -3.10
CA ALA A 34 8.19 -2.80 -3.83
C ALA A 34 6.96 -2.52 -2.97
N VAL A 35 7.01 -2.92 -1.70
CA VAL A 35 5.91 -2.67 -0.77
C VAL A 35 5.74 -1.17 -0.55
N ARG A 36 6.84 -0.47 -0.31
CA ARG A 36 6.81 0.96 -0.09
C ARG A 36 6.17 1.69 -1.27
N ASN A 37 6.59 1.34 -2.48
CA ASN A 37 6.04 1.97 -3.67
C ASN A 37 4.55 1.70 -3.81
N SER A 38 4.13 0.47 -3.53
CA SER A 38 2.71 0.12 -3.59
C SER A 38 1.88 0.92 -2.59
N VAL A 39 2.38 1.03 -1.36
CA VAL A 39 1.67 1.78 -0.32
C VAL A 39 1.57 3.25 -0.69
N LEU A 40 2.67 3.84 -1.15
CA LEU A 40 2.68 5.25 -1.52
C LEU A 40 1.74 5.52 -2.70
N CYS A 41 1.73 4.63 -3.69
CA CYS A 41 0.82 4.75 -4.83
C CYS A 41 -0.63 4.65 -4.38
N GLY A 42 -0.91 3.74 -3.46
CA GLY A 42 -2.26 3.57 -2.92
C GLY A 42 -2.72 4.82 -2.18
N ILE A 43 -1.85 5.40 -1.37
CA ILE A 43 -2.18 6.60 -0.62
C ILE A 43 -2.42 7.78 -1.56
N GLU A 44 -1.61 7.93 -2.59
CA GLU A 44 -1.80 8.99 -3.56
C GLU A 44 -3.11 8.85 -4.32
N ALA A 45 -3.45 7.63 -4.69
CA ALA A 45 -4.71 7.36 -5.37
C ALA A 45 -5.89 7.73 -4.47
N MET A 46 -5.79 7.41 -3.19
CA MET A 46 -6.83 7.76 -2.22
C MET A 46 -6.97 9.28 -2.09
N LYS A 47 -5.85 9.99 -2.05
CA LYS A 47 -5.87 11.45 -1.95
C LYS A 47 -6.55 12.07 -3.17
N LYS A 48 -6.22 11.57 -4.36
CA LYS A 48 -6.83 12.06 -5.59
C LYS A 48 -8.33 11.82 -5.59
N TYR A 49 -8.73 10.64 -5.13
CA TYR A 49 -10.14 10.29 -5.06
C TYR A 49 -10.90 11.23 -4.14
N LEU A 50 -10.37 11.45 -2.95
CA LEU A 50 -11.00 12.33 -1.97
C LEU A 50 -11.09 13.76 -2.49
N ARG A 51 -10.01 14.23 -3.12
CA ARG A 51 -9.98 15.59 -3.68
C ARG A 51 -11.02 15.76 -4.78
N LYS A 52 -11.22 14.73 -5.58
CA LYS A 52 -12.17 14.77 -6.68
C LYS A 52 -13.61 14.79 -6.18
N ASN A 53 -13.87 14.19 -5.04
CA ASN A 53 -15.21 14.06 -4.52
C ASN A 53 -15.58 15.13 -3.50
N LEU A 54 -14.69 16.02 -3.23
CA LEU A 54 -14.97 17.17 -2.40
C LEU A 54 -15.33 18.37 -3.26
#